data_e029d5fde2489e288a63ab16506f4a6f
#
_entry.id   e029d5fde2489e288a63ab16506f4a6f
#
_cell.length_a   1.000
_cell.length_b   1.000
_cell.length_c   1.000
_cell.angle_alpha   90.00
_cell.angle_beta   90.00
_cell.angle_gamma   90.00
#
_symmetry.space_group_name_H-M   'P 1'
#
loop_
_entity.id
_entity.type
_entity.pdbx_description
1 polymer ?
#
loop_
_entity_poly.entity_id
_entity_poly.type
_entity_poly.pdbx_seq_one_letter_code
_entity_poly.pdbx_strand_id
1 'polypeptide(L)'
;HIVFNNNINFGNTGLLVIDEEHKFGIKQKNFIKDKQSNIHILYLSATPIPRTMNLVFSGLKEFSFLQTPPANRVSIKSFLKVQTSQLLKEALSREKIRGGQCFIVQNDINKMGALKKEIDYILPNFNVAIAHGRLSKVEIRKVMNEFKNGKIDGLICTTIIEMGLDLSLIHI
;
A
#
# COMPACT_ATOMS: atom_id res chain seq x y z
N HIS A 1 -6.70 -10.69 -9.75
CA HIS A 1 -7.89 -11.55 -9.46
C HIS A 1 -8.47 -12.22 -10.71
N ILE A 2 -8.32 -11.64 -11.90
CA ILE A 2 -8.84 -12.21 -13.16
C ILE A 2 -8.20 -13.57 -13.46
N VAL A 3 -6.93 -13.75 -13.15
CA VAL A 3 -6.14 -14.98 -13.37
C VAL A 3 -6.72 -16.22 -12.66
N PHE A 4 -7.55 -16.03 -11.62
CA PHE A 4 -8.19 -17.12 -10.88
C PHE A 4 -9.58 -17.52 -11.41
N ASN A 5 -9.94 -17.03 -12.60
CA ASN A 5 -11.17 -17.44 -13.23
C ASN A 5 -10.94 -18.79 -13.96
N ASN A 6 -11.81 -19.78 -13.73
CA ASN A 6 -11.71 -21.10 -14.33
C ASN A 6 -11.72 -21.10 -15.86
N ASN A 7 -12.14 -19.99 -16.48
CA ASN A 7 -12.21 -19.81 -17.92
C ASN A 7 -10.87 -19.38 -18.56
N ILE A 8 -9.81 -19.14 -17.74
CA ILE A 8 -8.52 -18.78 -18.31
C ILE A 8 -7.74 -20.05 -18.64
N ASN A 9 -7.49 -20.21 -19.93
CA ASN A 9 -6.57 -21.23 -20.41
C ASN A 9 -5.14 -20.69 -20.34
N PHE A 10 -4.31 -21.32 -19.54
CA PHE A 10 -2.88 -20.96 -19.42
C PHE A 10 -2.06 -21.40 -20.65
N GLY A 11 -2.63 -22.21 -21.55
CA GLY A 11 -1.96 -22.62 -22.80
C GLY A 11 -0.51 -23.06 -22.58
N ASN A 12 0.40 -22.40 -23.27
CA ASN A 12 1.85 -22.66 -23.20
C ASN A 12 2.56 -21.76 -22.15
N THR A 13 1.88 -21.36 -21.08
CA THR A 13 2.49 -20.54 -20.01
C THR A 13 3.57 -21.33 -19.30
N GLY A 14 4.83 -20.89 -19.41
CA GLY A 14 5.96 -21.51 -18.74
C GLY A 14 6.25 -20.94 -17.35
N LEU A 15 5.88 -19.69 -17.08
CA LEU A 15 6.16 -19.00 -15.82
C LEU A 15 4.95 -18.19 -15.34
N LEU A 16 4.62 -18.32 -14.06
CA LEU A 16 3.65 -17.52 -13.34
C LEU A 16 4.36 -16.73 -12.23
N VAL A 17 4.30 -15.41 -12.29
CA VAL A 17 4.84 -14.53 -11.24
C VAL A 17 3.71 -14.06 -10.33
N ILE A 18 3.87 -14.28 -9.02
CA ILE A 18 2.89 -13.92 -7.98
C ILE A 18 3.54 -12.93 -7.05
N ASP A 19 3.07 -11.69 -7.09
CA ASP A 19 3.49 -10.66 -6.17
C ASP A 19 2.56 -10.62 -4.95
N GLU A 20 3.15 -10.41 -3.76
CA GLU A 20 2.46 -10.32 -2.48
C GLU A 20 1.53 -11.53 -2.19
N GLU A 21 2.10 -12.72 -2.16
CA GLU A 21 1.38 -13.99 -1.92
C GLU A 21 0.36 -13.93 -0.77
N HIS A 22 0.65 -13.13 0.26
CA HIS A 22 -0.22 -12.99 1.44
C HIS A 22 -1.59 -12.34 1.13
N LYS A 23 -1.72 -11.63 0.02
CA LYS A 23 -3.00 -11.02 -0.43
C LYS A 23 -3.98 -12.05 -1.02
N PHE A 24 -3.52 -13.27 -1.27
CA PHE A 24 -4.35 -14.32 -1.87
C PHE A 24 -4.94 -15.25 -0.81
N GLY A 25 -6.24 -15.51 -0.92
CA GLY A 25 -6.96 -16.46 -0.07
C GLY A 25 -6.60 -17.93 -0.37
N ILE A 26 -7.03 -18.83 0.52
CA ILE A 26 -6.72 -20.28 0.44
C ILE A 26 -7.19 -20.89 -0.89
N LYS A 27 -8.40 -20.54 -1.36
CA LYS A 27 -8.95 -21.05 -2.63
C LYS A 27 -8.09 -20.67 -3.83
N GLN A 28 -7.58 -19.45 -3.85
CA GLN A 28 -6.70 -18.94 -4.89
C GLN A 28 -5.32 -19.64 -4.87
N LYS A 29 -4.79 -19.90 -3.68
CA LYS A 29 -3.54 -20.64 -3.51
C LYS A 29 -3.67 -22.10 -3.96
N ASN A 30 -4.78 -22.73 -3.67
CA ASN A 30 -5.04 -24.10 -4.14
C ASN A 30 -5.18 -24.15 -5.65
N PHE A 31 -5.90 -23.20 -6.26
CA PHE A 31 -5.99 -23.10 -7.73
C PHE A 31 -4.61 -23.02 -8.39
N ILE A 32 -3.70 -22.23 -7.81
CA ILE A 32 -2.31 -22.12 -8.30
C ILE A 32 -1.59 -23.48 -8.17
N LYS A 33 -1.75 -24.15 -7.02
CA LYS A 33 -1.12 -25.47 -6.77
C LYS A 33 -1.60 -26.52 -7.78
N ASP A 34 -2.88 -26.55 -8.09
CA ASP A 34 -3.47 -27.50 -9.04
C ASP A 34 -2.92 -27.32 -10.47
N LYS A 35 -2.49 -26.09 -10.81
CA LYS A 35 -1.85 -25.77 -12.09
C LYS A 35 -0.32 -25.94 -12.09
N GLN A 36 0.28 -26.22 -10.94
CA GLN A 36 1.73 -26.23 -10.74
C GLN A 36 2.47 -27.34 -11.50
N SER A 37 1.79 -28.40 -11.94
CA SER A 37 2.43 -29.54 -12.62
C SER A 37 3.16 -29.18 -13.92
N ASN A 38 2.79 -28.05 -14.57
CA ASN A 38 3.33 -27.66 -15.88
C ASN A 38 3.82 -26.21 -15.95
N ILE A 39 3.80 -25.45 -14.84
CA ILE A 39 4.13 -24.03 -14.82
C ILE A 39 5.12 -23.75 -13.69
N HIS A 40 6.23 -23.09 -14.00
CA HIS A 40 7.12 -22.55 -12.97
C HIS A 40 6.44 -21.40 -12.24
N ILE A 41 6.54 -21.35 -10.90
CA ILE A 41 5.92 -20.29 -10.10
C ILE A 41 7.00 -19.54 -9.35
N LEU A 42 7.07 -18.22 -9.59
CA LEU A 42 7.92 -17.30 -8.86
C LEU A 42 7.07 -16.45 -7.91
N TYR A 43 7.33 -16.57 -6.62
CA TYR A 43 6.70 -15.74 -5.59
C TYR A 43 7.60 -14.55 -5.26
N LEU A 44 7.02 -13.35 -5.26
CA LEU A 44 7.66 -12.12 -4.81
C LEU A 44 6.99 -11.63 -3.53
N SER A 45 7.77 -11.12 -2.59
CA SER A 45 7.23 -10.49 -1.37
C SER A 45 8.24 -9.52 -0.79
N ALA A 46 7.77 -8.34 -0.37
CA ALA A 46 8.56 -7.39 0.41
C ALA A 46 8.57 -7.75 1.91
N THR A 47 7.54 -8.49 2.37
CA THR A 47 7.37 -8.87 3.78
C THR A 47 7.13 -10.38 3.87
N PRO A 48 8.21 -11.21 3.92
CA PRO A 48 8.04 -12.65 3.97
C PRO A 48 7.31 -13.09 5.25
N ILE A 49 6.25 -13.90 5.08
CA ILE A 49 5.48 -14.43 6.19
C ILE A 49 6.27 -15.56 6.88
N PRO A 50 6.21 -15.69 8.23
CA PRO A 50 6.92 -16.74 8.96
C PRO A 50 6.69 -18.16 8.44
N ARG A 51 5.49 -18.48 7.95
CA ARG A 51 5.17 -19.80 7.34
C ARG A 51 5.94 -20.06 6.05
N THR A 52 6.07 -19.07 5.19
CA THR A 52 6.85 -19.18 3.95
C THR A 52 8.34 -19.33 4.28
N MET A 53 8.82 -18.60 5.28
CA MET A 53 10.20 -18.73 5.77
C MET A 53 10.47 -20.12 6.35
N ASN A 54 9.54 -20.73 7.07
CA ASN A 54 9.69 -22.10 7.57
C ASN A 54 9.84 -23.12 6.44
N LEU A 55 9.12 -22.97 5.32
CA LEU A 55 9.28 -23.84 4.14
C LEU A 55 10.64 -23.64 3.45
N VAL A 56 11.18 -22.45 3.50
CA VAL A 56 12.52 -22.14 3.01
C VAL A 56 13.57 -22.80 3.92
N PHE A 57 13.49 -22.63 5.23
CA PHE A 57 14.42 -23.22 6.20
C PHE A 57 14.37 -24.76 6.20
N SER A 58 13.24 -25.36 5.84
CA SER A 58 13.12 -26.81 5.69
C SER A 58 13.67 -27.35 4.36
N GLY A 59 14.20 -26.48 3.48
CA GLY A 59 14.72 -26.87 2.17
C GLY A 59 13.65 -27.25 1.13
N LEU A 60 12.37 -27.01 1.44
CA LEU A 60 11.26 -27.35 0.55
C LEU A 60 11.02 -26.32 -0.56
N LYS A 61 11.65 -25.13 -0.46
CA LYS A 61 11.59 -24.07 -1.47
C LYS A 61 12.94 -23.38 -1.59
N GLU A 62 13.36 -23.13 -2.81
CA GLU A 62 14.47 -22.25 -3.11
C GLU A 62 14.05 -20.79 -2.96
N PHE A 63 14.97 -19.93 -2.52
CA PHE A 63 14.71 -18.51 -2.38
C PHE A 63 15.95 -17.67 -2.61
N SER A 64 15.74 -16.42 -2.97
CA SER A 64 16.78 -15.41 -3.12
C SER A 64 16.39 -14.12 -2.39
N PHE A 65 17.36 -13.50 -1.72
CA PHE A 65 17.20 -12.19 -1.10
C PHE A 65 17.79 -11.11 -1.99
N LEU A 66 16.99 -10.10 -2.35
CA LEU A 66 17.45 -8.88 -2.97
C LEU A 66 17.87 -7.89 -1.87
N GLN A 67 19.14 -7.91 -1.50
CA GLN A 67 19.66 -7.10 -0.38
C GLN A 67 20.16 -5.72 -0.80
N THR A 68 20.54 -5.56 -2.07
CA THR A 68 21.09 -4.31 -2.57
C THR A 68 19.98 -3.38 -3.04
N PRO A 69 19.74 -2.24 -2.37
CA PRO A 69 18.76 -1.27 -2.84
C PRO A 69 19.26 -0.58 -4.11
N PRO A 70 18.36 -0.04 -4.95
CA PRO A 70 18.74 0.82 -6.07
C PRO A 70 19.61 2.00 -5.63
N ALA A 71 20.62 2.35 -6.41
CA ALA A 71 21.62 3.36 -6.06
C ALA A 71 21.06 4.75 -5.71
N ASN A 72 19.88 5.10 -6.26
CA ASN A 72 19.25 6.41 -6.06
C ASN A 72 18.16 6.41 -4.99
N ARG A 73 18.03 5.34 -4.18
CA ARG A 73 17.01 5.27 -3.14
C ARG A 73 17.46 6.02 -1.89
N VAL A 74 16.83 7.14 -1.61
CA VAL A 74 17.03 7.87 -0.34
C VAL A 74 16.42 7.06 0.81
N SER A 75 17.17 6.90 1.91
CA SER A 75 16.68 6.19 3.09
C SER A 75 15.53 6.95 3.76
N ILE A 76 14.46 6.22 4.10
CA ILE A 76 13.32 6.78 4.83
C ILE A 76 13.72 6.99 6.29
N LYS A 77 13.50 8.20 6.81
CA LYS A 77 13.69 8.50 8.25
C LYS A 77 12.38 8.24 8.99
N SER A 78 12.39 7.30 9.91
CA SER A 78 11.23 6.96 10.74
C SER A 78 11.37 7.52 12.15
N PHE A 79 10.29 8.09 12.67
CA PHE A 79 10.24 8.65 14.02
C PHE A 79 9.05 8.05 14.77
N LEU A 80 9.29 7.64 16.03
CA LEU A 80 8.25 7.17 16.94
C LEU A 80 8.07 8.23 18.02
N LYS A 81 6.89 8.88 18.07
CA LYS A 81 6.56 9.93 19.03
C LYS A 81 5.10 9.82 19.47
N VAL A 82 4.81 10.34 20.67
CA VAL A 82 3.42 10.50 21.11
C VAL A 82 2.75 11.60 20.27
N GLN A 83 1.56 11.30 19.76
CA GLN A 83 0.81 12.26 18.95
C GLN A 83 0.31 13.42 19.81
N THR A 84 0.65 14.64 19.41
CA THR A 84 0.12 15.91 19.95
C THR A 84 -0.27 16.81 18.79
N SER A 85 -1.23 17.74 19.01
CA SER A 85 -1.64 18.70 17.97
C SER A 85 -0.48 19.56 17.49
N GLN A 86 0.48 19.89 18.38
CA GLN A 86 1.68 20.65 18.03
C GLN A 86 2.61 19.86 17.11
N LEU A 87 2.86 18.58 17.41
CA LEU A 87 3.69 17.71 16.58
C LEU A 87 3.04 17.49 15.20
N LEU A 88 1.71 17.30 15.19
CA LEU A 88 0.94 17.16 13.96
C LEU A 88 1.06 18.43 13.10
N LYS A 89 0.88 19.60 13.70
CA LYS A 89 1.05 20.90 13.01
C LYS A 89 2.46 21.05 12.44
N GLU A 90 3.49 20.74 13.22
CA GLU A 90 4.88 20.83 12.77
C GLU A 90 5.15 19.91 11.56
N ALA A 91 4.73 18.65 11.66
CA ALA A 91 4.93 17.68 10.60
C ALA A 91 4.24 18.12 9.30
N LEU A 92 2.94 18.50 9.36
CA LEU A 92 2.17 18.93 8.19
C LEU A 92 2.71 20.22 7.58
N SER A 93 3.10 21.20 8.44
CA SER A 93 3.68 22.45 7.96
C SER A 93 5.00 22.25 7.24
N ARG A 94 5.84 21.33 7.71
CA ARG A 94 7.11 20.99 7.07
C ARG A 94 6.90 20.39 5.69
N GLU A 95 5.92 19.49 5.54
CA GLU A 95 5.57 18.93 4.23
C GLU A 95 5.05 20.02 3.28
N LYS A 96 4.17 20.89 3.74
CA LYS A 96 3.63 21.97 2.93
C LYS A 96 4.69 22.95 2.45
N ILE A 97 5.63 23.34 3.33
CA ILE A 97 6.73 24.28 2.99
C ILE A 97 7.60 23.71 1.88
N ARG A 98 7.86 22.41 1.87
CA ARG A 98 8.66 21.76 0.82
C ARG A 98 7.87 21.42 -0.45
N GLY A 99 6.57 21.76 -0.51
CA GLY A 99 5.69 21.42 -1.63
C GLY A 99 5.31 19.93 -1.69
N GLY A 100 5.52 19.20 -0.61
CA GLY A 100 5.17 17.79 -0.51
C GLY A 100 3.71 17.55 -0.15
N GLN A 101 3.30 16.28 -0.22
CA GLN A 101 2.00 15.79 0.20
C GLN A 101 2.17 14.71 1.26
N CYS A 102 1.15 14.46 2.08
CA CYS A 102 1.24 13.43 3.11
C CYS A 102 0.02 12.50 3.17
N PHE A 103 0.26 11.28 3.61
CA PHE A 103 -0.78 10.36 4.05
C PHE A 103 -0.87 10.38 5.58
N ILE A 104 -2.10 10.46 6.08
CA ILE A 104 -2.41 10.41 7.51
C ILE A 104 -3.25 9.15 7.71
N VAL A 105 -2.62 8.08 8.20
CA VAL A 105 -3.28 6.78 8.34
C VAL A 105 -4.07 6.74 9.64
N GLN A 106 -5.39 6.61 9.53
CA GLN A 106 -6.32 6.43 10.64
C GLN A 106 -7.28 5.29 10.34
N ASN A 107 -7.15 4.17 11.06
CA ASN A 107 -7.96 2.98 10.80
C ASN A 107 -9.40 3.07 11.34
N ASP A 108 -9.64 3.94 12.34
CA ASP A 108 -10.98 4.20 12.84
C ASP A 108 -11.66 5.29 12.01
N ILE A 109 -12.57 4.88 11.14
CA ILE A 109 -13.31 5.79 10.23
C ILE A 109 -14.09 6.84 11.02
N ASN A 110 -14.62 6.49 12.21
CA ASN A 110 -15.40 7.43 13.02
C ASN A 110 -14.55 8.60 13.54
N LYS A 111 -13.25 8.39 13.71
CA LYS A 111 -12.30 9.42 14.17
C LYS A 111 -11.75 10.30 13.06
N MET A 112 -11.89 9.90 11.79
CA MET A 112 -11.35 10.67 10.66
C MET A 112 -11.94 12.08 10.55
N GLY A 113 -13.25 12.22 10.80
CA GLY A 113 -13.91 13.51 10.77
C GLY A 113 -13.43 14.47 11.86
N ALA A 114 -13.18 13.96 13.06
CA ALA A 114 -12.62 14.74 14.17
C ALA A 114 -11.17 15.16 13.87
N LEU A 115 -10.36 14.23 13.36
CA LEU A 115 -8.97 14.49 12.96
C LEU A 115 -8.90 15.55 11.83
N LYS A 116 -9.80 15.46 10.85
CA LYS A 116 -9.89 16.50 9.81
C LYS A 116 -10.18 17.88 10.41
N LYS A 117 -11.17 17.98 11.28
CA LYS A 117 -11.50 19.26 11.96
C LYS A 117 -10.33 19.80 12.78
N GLU A 118 -9.58 18.94 13.47
CA GLU A 118 -8.38 19.31 14.19
C GLU A 118 -7.33 19.92 13.25
N ILE A 119 -7.07 19.25 12.12
CA ILE A 119 -6.10 19.74 11.13
C ILE A 119 -6.55 21.06 10.53
N ASP A 120 -7.83 21.17 10.12
CA ASP A 120 -8.40 22.40 9.58
C ASP A 120 -8.27 23.58 10.58
N TYR A 121 -8.36 23.30 11.90
CA TYR A 121 -8.19 24.30 12.95
C TYR A 121 -6.73 24.71 13.17
N ILE A 122 -5.80 23.74 13.29
CA ILE A 122 -4.40 24.03 13.58
C ILE A 122 -3.60 24.53 12.37
N LEU A 123 -4.07 24.21 11.15
CA LEU A 123 -3.40 24.57 9.89
C LEU A 123 -4.43 24.89 8.79
N PRO A 124 -5.13 26.05 8.84
CA PRO A 124 -6.23 26.37 7.94
C PRO A 124 -5.87 26.36 6.44
N ASN A 125 -4.60 26.57 6.11
CA ASN A 125 -4.13 26.59 4.73
C ASN A 125 -3.70 25.21 4.20
N PHE A 126 -3.95 24.13 4.96
CA PHE A 126 -3.58 22.77 4.60
C PHE A 126 -4.84 22.00 4.16
N ASN A 127 -4.97 21.76 2.86
CA ASN A 127 -6.16 21.14 2.31
C ASN A 127 -6.15 19.63 2.55
N VAL A 128 -7.10 19.13 3.35
CA VAL A 128 -7.19 17.71 3.73
C VAL A 128 -8.46 17.08 3.22
N ALA A 129 -8.33 15.90 2.61
CA ALA A 129 -9.45 15.05 2.25
C ALA A 129 -9.44 13.72 3.04
N ILE A 130 -10.60 13.07 3.07
CA ILE A 130 -10.78 11.77 3.70
C ILE A 130 -11.05 10.73 2.61
N ALA A 131 -10.38 9.57 2.71
CA ALA A 131 -10.63 8.42 1.84
C ALA A 131 -10.63 7.11 2.64
N HIS A 132 -11.70 6.33 2.52
CA HIS A 132 -11.83 5.03 3.20
C HIS A 132 -12.72 4.07 2.40
N GLY A 133 -12.68 2.78 2.71
CA GLY A 133 -13.36 1.73 1.95
C GLY A 133 -14.90 1.78 1.94
N ARG A 134 -15.53 2.65 2.75
CA ARG A 134 -17.00 2.86 2.72
C ARG A 134 -17.45 3.92 1.70
N LEU A 135 -16.51 4.67 1.13
CA LEU A 135 -16.80 5.59 0.03
C LEU A 135 -17.08 4.81 -1.25
N SER A 136 -17.91 5.37 -2.12
CA SER A 136 -18.13 4.83 -3.45
C SER A 136 -16.82 4.87 -4.28
N LYS A 137 -16.72 3.98 -5.26
CA LYS A 137 -15.56 3.97 -6.17
C LYS A 137 -15.37 5.29 -6.92
N VAL A 138 -16.46 6.00 -7.18
CA VAL A 138 -16.44 7.31 -7.87
C VAL A 138 -15.85 8.39 -6.96
N GLU A 139 -16.26 8.43 -5.69
CA GLU A 139 -15.74 9.38 -4.69
C GLU A 139 -14.26 9.14 -4.44
N ILE A 140 -13.85 7.88 -4.24
CA ILE A 140 -12.43 7.54 -4.04
C ILE A 140 -11.62 8.01 -5.25
N ARG A 141 -12.08 7.73 -6.48
CA ARG A 141 -11.38 8.13 -7.70
C ARG A 141 -11.26 9.64 -7.81
N LYS A 142 -12.31 10.38 -7.46
CA LYS A 142 -12.29 11.85 -7.46
C LYS A 142 -11.25 12.38 -6.48
N VAL A 143 -11.30 11.95 -5.21
CA VAL A 143 -10.34 12.36 -4.18
C VAL A 143 -8.91 12.03 -4.58
N MET A 144 -8.68 10.84 -5.14
CA MET A 144 -7.35 10.42 -5.60
C MET A 144 -6.82 11.26 -6.75
N ASN A 145 -7.69 11.63 -7.71
CA ASN A 145 -7.29 12.52 -8.80
C ASN A 145 -6.96 13.93 -8.29
N GLU A 146 -7.73 14.44 -7.32
CA GLU A 146 -7.45 15.75 -6.69
C GLU A 146 -6.14 15.72 -5.91
N PHE A 147 -5.87 14.63 -5.19
CA PHE A 147 -4.60 14.41 -4.48
C PHE A 147 -3.43 14.31 -5.47
N LYS A 148 -3.53 13.48 -6.50
CA LYS A 148 -2.50 13.35 -7.54
C LYS A 148 -2.18 14.67 -8.25
N ASN A 149 -3.18 15.53 -8.43
CA ASN A 149 -3.02 16.84 -9.07
C ASN A 149 -2.56 17.94 -8.10
N GLY A 150 -2.18 17.63 -6.87
CA GLY A 150 -1.70 18.60 -5.89
C GLY A 150 -2.74 19.53 -5.32
N LYS A 151 -4.06 19.26 -5.54
CA LYS A 151 -5.14 20.08 -4.98
C LYS A 151 -5.41 19.78 -3.51
N ILE A 152 -4.94 18.65 -3.01
CA ILE A 152 -5.05 18.16 -1.65
C ILE A 152 -3.63 17.99 -1.11
N ASP A 153 -3.32 18.60 0.02
CA ASP A 153 -2.01 18.55 0.67
C ASP A 153 -1.86 17.27 1.52
N GLY A 154 -2.96 16.83 2.15
CA GLY A 154 -2.98 15.64 3.01
C GLY A 154 -4.19 14.74 2.77
N LEU A 155 -3.96 13.43 2.81
CA LEU A 155 -5.03 12.45 2.68
C LEU A 155 -5.14 11.60 3.96
N ILE A 156 -6.26 11.79 4.70
CA ILE A 156 -6.61 10.91 5.82
C ILE A 156 -7.22 9.63 5.24
N CYS A 157 -6.57 8.49 5.47
CA CYS A 157 -7.02 7.24 4.87
C CYS A 157 -6.85 6.03 5.81
N THR A 158 -7.52 4.92 5.47
CA THR A 158 -7.24 3.62 6.06
C THR A 158 -6.10 2.94 5.32
N THR A 159 -5.45 1.96 5.95
CA THR A 159 -4.41 1.13 5.33
C THR A 159 -4.85 0.43 4.03
N ILE A 160 -6.15 0.22 3.81
CA ILE A 160 -6.69 -0.39 2.59
C ILE A 160 -6.44 0.48 1.35
N ILE A 161 -6.52 1.80 1.51
CA ILE A 161 -6.27 2.74 0.40
C ILE A 161 -4.78 2.84 0.13
N GLU A 162 -3.95 2.86 1.16
CA GLU A 162 -2.50 2.80 1.06
C GLU A 162 -2.02 1.57 0.27
N MET A 163 -2.59 0.39 0.54
CA MET A 163 -2.22 -0.88 -0.13
C MET A 163 -2.71 -1.00 -1.57
N GLY A 164 -3.67 -0.19 -2.00
CA GLY A 164 -4.28 -0.24 -3.34
C GLY A 164 -3.79 0.85 -4.29
N LEU A 165 -2.99 1.77 -3.81
CA LEU A 165 -2.43 2.85 -4.60
C LEU A 165 -1.04 2.48 -5.08
N ASP A 166 -0.86 2.51 -6.39
CA ASP A 166 0.47 2.53 -6.99
C ASP A 166 1.10 3.91 -6.69
N LEU A 167 1.79 3.97 -5.55
CA LEU A 167 2.52 5.17 -5.10
C LEU A 167 3.69 5.53 -6.02
N SER A 168 4.06 4.65 -6.95
CA SER A 168 5.09 4.92 -7.95
C SER A 168 4.73 6.06 -8.89
N LEU A 169 3.44 6.45 -8.94
CA LEU A 169 2.95 7.59 -9.71
C LEU A 169 2.95 8.92 -8.93
N ILE A 170 3.27 8.88 -7.64
CA ILE A 170 3.45 10.08 -6.84
C ILE A 170 4.94 10.36 -6.81
N HIS A 171 5.38 11.35 -7.57
CA HIS A 171 6.76 11.83 -7.49
C HIS A 171 7.00 12.32 -6.06
N ILE A 172 7.81 11.55 -5.32
CA ILE A 172 8.38 11.96 -4.03
C ILE A 172 9.59 12.85 -4.29
#